data_973cfba3e01e3f8b99cd5728f1782459
#
_entry.id   973cfba3e01e3f8b99cd5728f1782459
#
_cell.length_a   1.000
_cell.length_b   1.000
_cell.length_c   1.000
_cell.angle_alpha   90.00
_cell.angle_beta   90.00
_cell.angle_gamma   90.00
#
_symmetry.space_group_name_H-M   'P 1'
#
loop_
_entity.id
_entity.type
_entity.pdbx_description
1 polymer ?
#
loop_
_entity_poly.entity_id
_entity_poly.type
_entity_poly.pdbx_seq_one_letter_code
_entity_poly.pdbx_strand_id
1 'polypeptide(L)'
;MAFMNNNPATKEVSVFWFRRDLRLEDNIGLMHALKGRLPVIPLFIFDDEIVDSLSRNDARVSFIHACLENINAALKLNGSCLLVKKGNFKEVWKELLLTYSIRKVFFNTDYEPYAIKRDKELTELLSVNAIPTFSFKDQVIFEENDILKADGKPYTVYTPYKNKWLHLFELKPLEIVADDETDVHNFHKFNAVFPSLEAIGFAKSDQVVQPYNLDNVSEYHNNRDFPAANGTSSLSPHLRFGTISIRRLVEKVKSVNAVFLSELIWREFFMQILFHFPEVVTHNFKRKYDGIEWRNNPADFKRWCEGKTGYPLVDAGMRELNETGYMHNRVRMVTASFLCKHLLIDWKLGEAYFAEKLLDYELSSNNGNWQWAAGTGCDAAPYFRVFNPTLQLKKFDKDLEYTRKWIPEFDFGYSEPMVDHAFARERCLRVYKEGLASM
;
A
#
# COMPACT_ATOMS: atom_id res chain seq x y z
N MET A 1 6.02 30.83 -22.19
CA MET A 1 5.69 32.18 -21.71
C MET A 1 5.45 32.11 -20.21
N ALA A 2 6.27 32.80 -19.42
CA ALA A 2 6.07 32.86 -17.97
C ALA A 2 4.80 33.67 -17.66
N PHE A 3 3.87 33.08 -16.94
CA PHE A 3 2.67 33.79 -16.48
C PHE A 3 3.05 34.69 -15.30
N MET A 4 3.47 35.92 -15.59
CA MET A 4 3.59 36.94 -14.56
C MET A 4 2.18 37.45 -14.21
N ASN A 5 1.59 36.94 -13.16
CA ASN A 5 0.36 37.47 -12.58
C ASN A 5 0.71 38.71 -11.74
N ASN A 6 0.67 39.89 -12.34
CA ASN A 6 0.73 41.18 -11.65
C ASN A 6 -0.64 41.59 -11.08
N ASN A 7 -1.31 40.69 -10.33
CA ASN A 7 -2.50 41.06 -9.59
C ASN A 7 -2.07 41.48 -8.16
N PRO A 8 -2.14 42.78 -7.79
CA PRO A 8 -1.52 43.32 -6.57
C PRO A 8 -2.21 42.93 -5.26
N ALA A 9 -3.19 42.02 -5.26
CA ALA A 9 -4.01 41.70 -4.09
C ALA A 9 -3.92 40.26 -3.60
N THR A 10 -3.19 39.33 -4.24
CA THR A 10 -3.11 37.94 -3.77
C THR A 10 -1.93 37.78 -2.81
N LYS A 11 -2.26 37.47 -1.53
CA LYS A 11 -1.26 37.16 -0.50
C LYS A 11 -0.39 35.97 -0.95
N GLU A 12 0.93 36.11 -0.82
CA GLU A 12 1.87 35.01 -1.09
C GLU A 12 1.61 33.84 -0.16
N VAL A 13 1.64 32.62 -0.72
CA VAL A 13 1.35 31.38 0.01
C VAL A 13 2.35 30.28 -0.29
N SER A 14 2.46 29.34 0.62
CA SER A 14 3.02 28.00 0.35
C SER A 14 1.86 27.02 0.16
N VAL A 15 2.13 25.90 -0.51
CA VAL A 15 1.17 24.77 -0.63
C VAL A 15 1.79 23.55 -0.01
N PHE A 16 1.02 22.82 0.82
CA PHE A 16 1.34 21.46 1.20
C PHE A 16 0.38 20.51 0.50
N TRP A 17 0.91 19.57 -0.30
CA TRP A 17 0.13 18.63 -1.07
C TRP A 17 0.05 17.28 -0.37
N PHE A 18 -1.08 17.01 0.30
CA PHE A 18 -1.39 15.70 0.89
C PHE A 18 -1.56 14.62 -0.18
N ARG A 19 -1.09 13.39 0.11
CA ARG A 19 -1.23 12.23 -0.78
C ARG A 19 -1.46 10.95 0.00
N ARG A 20 -0.42 10.28 0.49
CA ARG A 20 -0.45 9.06 1.31
C ARG A 20 -0.02 9.35 2.76
N ASP A 21 -0.44 10.46 3.26
CA ASP A 21 -0.02 11.04 4.54
C ASP A 21 -1.19 11.79 5.20
N LEU A 22 -2.37 11.11 5.21
CA LEU A 22 -3.67 11.69 5.59
C LEU A 22 -3.80 11.91 7.11
N ARG A 23 -2.91 12.75 7.66
CA ARG A 23 -2.89 13.17 9.05
C ARG A 23 -2.21 14.54 9.21
N LEU A 24 -2.51 15.22 10.30
CA LEU A 24 -1.85 16.47 10.68
C LEU A 24 -0.65 16.24 11.60
N GLU A 25 -0.73 15.22 12.47
CA GLU A 25 0.26 14.92 13.50
C GLU A 25 1.46 14.17 12.91
N ASP A 26 2.67 14.52 13.39
CA ASP A 26 3.94 13.93 12.95
C ASP A 26 4.03 13.77 11.42
N ASN A 27 3.63 14.81 10.68
CA ASN A 27 3.73 14.89 9.23
C ASN A 27 4.90 15.82 8.88
N ILE A 28 6.03 15.24 8.44
CA ILE A 28 7.30 15.95 8.30
C ILE A 28 7.20 17.09 7.28
N GLY A 29 6.68 16.81 6.08
CA GLY A 29 6.56 17.84 5.04
C GLY A 29 5.60 18.96 5.43
N LEU A 30 4.49 18.61 6.10
CA LEU A 30 3.55 19.60 6.61
C LEU A 30 4.18 20.49 7.69
N MET A 31 4.90 19.90 8.64
CA MET A 31 5.62 20.66 9.66
C MET A 31 6.61 21.65 9.02
N HIS A 32 7.41 21.22 8.05
CA HIS A 32 8.33 22.12 7.35
C HIS A 32 7.62 23.22 6.59
N ALA A 33 6.46 22.95 5.99
CA ALA A 33 5.64 23.96 5.35
C ALA A 33 5.16 25.01 6.37
N LEU A 34 4.64 24.55 7.52
CA LEU A 34 4.06 25.42 8.56
C LEU A 34 5.11 26.22 9.35
N LYS A 35 6.32 25.69 9.56
CA LYS A 35 7.45 26.44 10.15
C LYS A 35 7.95 27.58 9.23
N GLY A 36 7.50 27.65 7.99
CA GLY A 36 7.82 28.72 7.05
C GLY A 36 7.16 30.04 7.39
N ARG A 37 7.59 31.14 6.71
CA ARG A 37 7.01 32.49 6.92
C ARG A 37 5.71 32.71 6.16
N LEU A 38 5.42 31.88 5.15
CA LEU A 38 4.26 32.04 4.30
C LEU A 38 3.11 31.16 4.80
N PRO A 39 1.87 31.65 4.78
CA PRO A 39 0.72 30.82 5.14
C PRO A 39 0.55 29.67 4.16
N VAL A 40 0.16 28.50 4.69
CA VAL A 40 0.11 27.26 3.95
C VAL A 40 -1.31 26.91 3.51
N ILE A 41 -1.50 26.67 2.21
CA ILE A 41 -2.73 26.06 1.67
C ILE A 41 -2.56 24.54 1.74
N PRO A 42 -3.37 23.83 2.53
CA PRO A 42 -3.41 22.37 2.49
C PRO A 42 -4.23 21.91 1.27
N LEU A 43 -3.64 21.12 0.40
CA LEU A 43 -4.20 20.65 -0.87
C LEU A 43 -4.28 19.13 -0.90
N PHE A 44 -5.37 18.58 -1.44
CA PHE A 44 -5.47 17.19 -1.89
C PHE A 44 -6.04 17.15 -3.31
N ILE A 45 -5.51 16.26 -4.16
CA ILE A 45 -5.97 16.06 -5.54
C ILE A 45 -6.38 14.59 -5.71
N PHE A 46 -7.65 14.35 -6.03
CA PHE A 46 -8.08 13.08 -6.62
C PHE A 46 -7.60 13.08 -8.08
N ASP A 47 -6.45 12.46 -8.31
CA ASP A 47 -5.77 12.44 -9.60
C ASP A 47 -6.47 11.46 -10.54
N ASP A 48 -6.94 11.95 -11.69
CA ASP A 48 -7.70 11.16 -12.67
C ASP A 48 -6.92 9.89 -13.10
N GLU A 49 -5.59 9.97 -13.25
CA GLU A 49 -4.76 8.80 -13.61
C GLU A 49 -4.83 7.66 -12.58
N ILE A 50 -5.15 8.00 -11.31
CA ILE A 50 -5.31 7.00 -10.24
C ILE A 50 -6.78 6.56 -10.13
N VAL A 51 -7.71 7.54 -10.15
CA VAL A 51 -9.09 7.25 -9.72
C VAL A 51 -10.02 6.84 -10.86
N ASP A 52 -9.73 7.15 -12.12
CA ASP A 52 -10.64 6.88 -13.25
C ASP A 52 -10.79 5.38 -13.57
N SER A 53 -9.81 4.55 -13.17
CA SER A 53 -9.86 3.10 -13.32
C SER A 53 -10.62 2.39 -12.19
N LEU A 54 -10.96 3.11 -11.11
CA LEU A 54 -11.60 2.53 -9.94
C LEU A 54 -13.12 2.43 -10.11
N SER A 55 -13.73 1.47 -9.42
CA SER A 55 -15.18 1.37 -9.39
C SER A 55 -15.80 2.58 -8.68
N ARG A 56 -17.03 2.98 -9.09
CA ARG A 56 -17.71 4.14 -8.51
C ARG A 56 -17.93 4.04 -7.00
N ASN A 57 -18.01 2.84 -6.46
CA ASN A 57 -18.17 2.55 -5.04
C ASN A 57 -16.89 1.96 -4.42
N ASP A 58 -15.71 2.35 -4.91
CA ASP A 58 -14.44 1.89 -4.34
C ASP A 58 -14.31 2.33 -2.88
N ALA A 59 -14.14 1.35 -1.99
CA ALA A 59 -14.08 1.59 -0.55
C ALA A 59 -12.85 2.40 -0.13
N ARG A 60 -11.75 2.33 -0.89
CA ARG A 60 -10.53 3.11 -0.65
C ARG A 60 -10.80 4.60 -0.86
N VAL A 61 -11.57 4.96 -1.89
CA VAL A 61 -11.98 6.35 -2.14
C VAL A 61 -12.90 6.85 -1.03
N SER A 62 -13.87 6.02 -0.59
CA SER A 62 -14.73 6.33 0.55
C SER A 62 -13.92 6.57 1.84
N PHE A 63 -12.90 5.76 2.09
CA PHE A 63 -12.01 5.91 3.25
C PHE A 63 -11.15 7.16 3.16
N ILE A 64 -10.52 7.41 2.00
CA ILE A 64 -9.74 8.65 1.76
C ILE A 64 -10.62 9.87 2.00
N HIS A 65 -11.82 9.90 1.43
CA HIS A 65 -12.76 11.01 1.57
C HIS A 65 -13.09 11.28 3.05
N ALA A 66 -13.41 10.23 3.83
CA ALA A 66 -13.67 10.36 5.26
C ALA A 66 -12.44 10.88 6.04
N CYS A 67 -11.23 10.43 5.70
CA CYS A 67 -10.00 10.97 6.31
C CYS A 67 -9.79 12.44 5.98
N LEU A 68 -10.06 12.85 4.74
CA LEU A 68 -9.99 14.27 4.32
C LEU A 68 -11.07 15.14 5.00
N GLU A 69 -12.27 14.61 5.24
CA GLU A 69 -13.31 15.30 6.04
C GLU A 69 -12.82 15.56 7.46
N ASN A 70 -12.17 14.59 8.11
CA ASN A 70 -11.62 14.75 9.45
C ASN A 70 -10.50 15.82 9.47
N ILE A 71 -9.59 15.80 8.50
CA ILE A 71 -8.55 16.83 8.34
C ILE A 71 -9.21 18.20 8.15
N ASN A 72 -10.18 18.29 7.25
CA ASN A 72 -10.90 19.55 6.98
C ASN A 72 -11.62 20.09 8.21
N ALA A 73 -12.25 19.22 9.00
CA ALA A 73 -12.89 19.62 10.26
C ALA A 73 -11.87 20.20 11.26
N ALA A 74 -10.70 19.57 11.41
CA ALA A 74 -9.64 20.10 12.26
C ALA A 74 -9.09 21.44 11.78
N LEU A 75 -8.93 21.62 10.46
CA LEU A 75 -8.48 22.89 9.86
C LEU A 75 -9.49 24.02 10.08
N LYS A 76 -10.80 23.72 10.01
CA LYS A 76 -11.87 24.71 10.24
C LYS A 76 -11.85 25.30 11.64
N LEU A 77 -11.43 24.54 12.65
CA LEU A 77 -11.24 25.05 14.01
C LEU A 77 -10.22 26.21 14.07
N ASN A 78 -9.29 26.24 13.11
CA ASN A 78 -8.27 27.26 12.98
C ASN A 78 -8.57 28.29 11.88
N GLY A 79 -9.80 28.35 11.35
CA GLY A 79 -10.24 29.31 10.30
C GLY A 79 -9.63 29.04 8.93
N SER A 80 -9.19 27.81 8.66
CA SER A 80 -8.70 27.32 7.36
C SER A 80 -9.61 26.20 6.86
N CYS A 81 -9.31 25.65 5.68
CA CYS A 81 -9.95 24.44 5.16
C CYS A 81 -9.01 23.68 4.24
N LEU A 82 -9.32 22.42 3.98
CA LEU A 82 -8.61 21.61 3.01
C LEU A 82 -9.12 21.94 1.60
N LEU A 83 -8.23 22.32 0.71
CA LEU A 83 -8.55 22.51 -0.71
C LEU A 83 -8.52 21.13 -1.39
N VAL A 84 -9.69 20.62 -1.77
CA VAL A 84 -9.83 19.34 -2.47
C VAL A 84 -10.18 19.58 -3.91
N LYS A 85 -9.42 18.98 -4.81
CA LYS A 85 -9.64 19.03 -6.27
C LYS A 85 -9.75 17.60 -6.83
N LYS A 86 -10.43 17.45 -7.97
CA LYS A 86 -10.35 16.28 -8.84
C LYS A 86 -9.95 16.71 -10.24
N GLY A 87 -9.09 15.95 -10.88
CA GLY A 87 -8.65 16.23 -12.24
C GLY A 87 -7.22 15.72 -12.50
N ASN A 88 -6.77 15.89 -13.74
CA ASN A 88 -5.37 15.69 -14.06
C ASN A 88 -4.51 16.65 -13.24
N PHE A 89 -3.52 16.14 -12.52
CA PHE A 89 -2.75 16.96 -11.58
C PHE A 89 -2.09 18.18 -12.23
N LYS A 90 -1.61 18.09 -13.48
CA LYS A 90 -0.98 19.23 -14.18
C LYS A 90 -1.96 20.37 -14.43
N GLU A 91 -3.19 20.02 -14.84
CA GLU A 91 -4.22 21.04 -15.10
C GLU A 91 -4.69 21.69 -13.79
N VAL A 92 -4.83 20.88 -12.72
CA VAL A 92 -5.13 21.42 -11.38
C VAL A 92 -4.02 22.38 -10.92
N TRP A 93 -2.75 22.02 -11.08
CA TRP A 93 -1.65 22.93 -10.71
C TRP A 93 -1.61 24.19 -11.56
N LYS A 94 -1.90 24.13 -12.86
CA LYS A 94 -2.04 25.34 -13.70
C LYS A 94 -3.15 26.27 -13.19
N GLU A 95 -4.33 25.72 -12.83
CA GLU A 95 -5.43 26.49 -12.23
C GLU A 95 -5.00 27.15 -10.91
N LEU A 96 -4.31 26.41 -10.03
CA LEU A 96 -3.83 26.94 -8.76
C LEU A 96 -2.82 28.08 -8.94
N LEU A 97 -1.93 27.99 -9.92
CA LEU A 97 -0.96 29.05 -10.26
C LEU A 97 -1.62 30.33 -10.77
N LEU A 98 -2.79 30.22 -11.40
CA LEU A 98 -3.59 31.38 -11.81
C LEU A 98 -4.36 32.00 -10.64
N THR A 99 -4.72 31.20 -9.65
CA THR A 99 -5.58 31.61 -8.54
C THR A 99 -4.80 32.18 -7.35
N TYR A 100 -3.63 31.59 -7.05
CA TYR A 100 -2.83 31.91 -5.87
C TYR A 100 -1.41 32.36 -6.24
N SER A 101 -0.84 33.28 -5.43
CA SER A 101 0.57 33.65 -5.53
C SER A 101 1.44 32.60 -4.80
N ILE A 102 1.58 31.40 -5.38
CA ILE A 102 2.33 30.31 -4.80
C ILE A 102 3.83 30.58 -4.88
N ARG A 103 4.55 30.44 -3.76
CA ARG A 103 6.00 30.67 -3.65
C ARG A 103 6.79 29.41 -3.34
N LYS A 104 6.17 28.40 -2.71
CA LYS A 104 6.82 27.14 -2.34
C LYS A 104 5.78 26.03 -2.35
N VAL A 105 6.21 24.83 -2.71
CA VAL A 105 5.37 23.62 -2.65
C VAL A 105 6.09 22.56 -1.84
N PHE A 106 5.36 21.94 -0.92
CA PHE A 106 5.84 20.92 0.00
C PHE A 106 5.01 19.65 -0.15
N PHE A 107 5.65 18.50 -0.06
CA PHE A 107 5.00 17.20 -0.05
C PHE A 107 5.91 16.13 0.58
N ASN A 108 5.36 14.96 0.93
CA ASN A 108 6.16 13.84 1.40
C ASN A 108 6.53 12.90 0.24
N THR A 109 7.70 12.31 0.28
CA THR A 109 8.23 11.41 -0.77
C THR A 109 7.35 10.16 -0.93
N ASP A 110 7.15 9.72 -2.15
CA ASP A 110 6.52 8.45 -2.50
C ASP A 110 7.47 7.64 -3.39
N TYR A 111 7.45 6.31 -3.22
CA TYR A 111 8.42 5.39 -3.81
C TYR A 111 7.84 4.57 -4.97
N GLU A 112 6.56 4.74 -5.29
CA GLU A 112 5.92 4.06 -6.42
C GLU A 112 6.28 4.75 -7.76
N PRO A 113 6.50 3.98 -8.84
CA PRO A 113 6.98 4.53 -10.12
C PRO A 113 6.13 5.68 -10.68
N TYR A 114 4.79 5.55 -10.59
CA TYR A 114 3.88 6.64 -11.00
C TYR A 114 4.12 7.92 -10.19
N ALA A 115 4.23 7.78 -8.86
CA ALA A 115 4.42 8.92 -7.98
C ALA A 115 5.77 9.62 -8.23
N ILE A 116 6.85 8.86 -8.43
CA ILE A 116 8.17 9.40 -8.78
C ILE A 116 8.09 10.20 -10.08
N LYS A 117 7.44 9.65 -11.12
CA LYS A 117 7.25 10.32 -12.41
C LYS A 117 6.43 11.61 -12.24
N ARG A 118 5.30 11.55 -11.54
CA ARG A 118 4.42 12.67 -11.27
C ARG A 118 5.13 13.80 -10.52
N ASP A 119 5.89 13.45 -9.47
CA ASP A 119 6.60 14.42 -8.63
C ASP A 119 7.72 15.13 -9.42
N LYS A 120 8.41 14.40 -10.31
CA LYS A 120 9.36 14.97 -11.26
C LYS A 120 8.68 15.94 -12.22
N GLU A 121 7.58 15.53 -12.85
CA GLU A 121 6.83 16.36 -13.80
C GLU A 121 6.25 17.61 -13.12
N LEU A 122 5.79 17.51 -11.87
CA LEU A 122 5.37 18.66 -11.08
C LEU A 122 6.53 19.62 -10.81
N THR A 123 7.68 19.08 -10.40
CA THR A 123 8.87 19.91 -10.13
C THR A 123 9.32 20.68 -11.38
N GLU A 124 9.30 20.03 -12.54
CA GLU A 124 9.59 20.65 -13.84
C GLU A 124 8.58 21.77 -14.16
N LEU A 125 7.27 21.52 -14.00
CA LEU A 125 6.20 22.49 -14.24
C LEU A 125 6.34 23.73 -13.33
N LEU A 126 6.64 23.54 -12.05
CA LEU A 126 6.79 24.61 -11.07
C LEU A 126 8.10 25.39 -11.25
N SER A 127 9.18 24.73 -11.69
CA SER A 127 10.48 25.37 -11.94
C SER A 127 10.42 26.44 -13.03
N VAL A 128 9.57 26.26 -14.05
CA VAL A 128 9.33 27.27 -15.12
C VAL A 128 8.79 28.59 -14.53
N ASN A 129 8.10 28.50 -13.38
CA ASN A 129 7.55 29.66 -12.67
C ASN A 129 8.44 30.10 -11.48
N ALA A 130 9.69 29.60 -11.40
CA ALA A 130 10.62 29.84 -10.30
C ALA A 130 10.06 29.47 -8.91
N ILE A 131 9.21 28.43 -8.83
CA ILE A 131 8.62 27.94 -7.58
C ILE A 131 9.38 26.66 -7.17
N PRO A 132 10.13 26.69 -6.06
CA PRO A 132 10.82 25.51 -5.55
C PRO A 132 9.85 24.50 -4.94
N THR A 133 10.17 23.22 -5.12
CA THR A 133 9.52 22.07 -4.47
C THR A 133 10.40 21.49 -3.40
N PHE A 134 9.80 21.00 -2.32
CA PHE A 134 10.48 20.36 -1.20
C PHE A 134 9.78 19.03 -0.89
N SER A 135 10.53 17.94 -0.96
CA SER A 135 10.06 16.60 -0.58
C SER A 135 10.71 16.13 0.71
N PHE A 136 9.97 15.37 1.52
CA PHE A 136 10.42 14.91 2.83
C PHE A 136 10.09 13.43 3.04
N LYS A 137 10.98 12.74 3.74
CA LYS A 137 10.75 11.37 4.18
C LYS A 137 9.61 11.32 5.19
N ASP A 138 8.62 10.47 4.95
CA ASP A 138 7.48 10.30 5.86
C ASP A 138 6.98 8.86 5.96
N GLN A 139 6.91 8.12 4.85
CA GLN A 139 6.30 6.79 4.77
C GLN A 139 7.19 5.66 5.28
N VAL A 140 8.48 5.91 5.48
CA VAL A 140 9.52 4.93 5.84
C VAL A 140 10.38 5.47 6.96
N ILE A 141 11.09 4.59 7.65
CA ILE A 141 12.10 4.96 8.65
C ILE A 141 13.41 5.32 7.97
N PHE A 142 13.81 4.54 6.97
CA PHE A 142 14.99 4.78 6.15
C PHE A 142 14.61 4.97 4.70
N GLU A 143 15.18 5.98 4.06
CA GLU A 143 14.99 6.21 2.62
C GLU A 143 15.72 5.16 1.77
N GLU A 144 15.43 5.17 0.49
CA GLU A 144 15.85 4.16 -0.48
C GLU A 144 17.37 3.94 -0.54
N ASN A 145 18.17 4.97 -0.18
CA ASN A 145 19.62 4.91 -0.19
C ASN A 145 20.26 4.84 1.21
N ASP A 146 19.47 4.81 2.28
CA ASP A 146 19.99 4.72 3.65
C ASP A 146 20.50 3.31 3.98
N ILE A 147 19.89 2.28 3.42
CA ILE A 147 20.21 0.87 3.71
C ILE A 147 20.78 0.18 2.47
N LEU A 148 22.07 0.38 2.26
CA LEU A 148 22.80 -0.22 1.16
C LEU A 148 23.90 -1.15 1.68
N LYS A 149 24.35 -2.08 0.83
CA LYS A 149 25.53 -2.91 1.05
C LYS A 149 26.80 -2.06 1.01
N ALA A 150 27.92 -2.63 1.40
CA ALA A 150 29.22 -1.95 1.38
C ALA A 150 29.66 -1.52 -0.05
N ASP A 151 29.17 -2.21 -1.08
CA ASP A 151 29.43 -1.88 -2.49
C ASP A 151 28.41 -0.86 -3.08
N GLY A 152 27.57 -0.25 -2.25
CA GLY A 152 26.56 0.73 -2.64
C GLY A 152 25.31 0.14 -3.30
N LYS A 153 25.19 -1.20 -3.39
CA LYS A 153 24.02 -1.85 -4.00
C LYS A 153 22.90 -2.12 -2.98
N PRO A 154 21.63 -2.13 -3.40
CA PRO A 154 20.53 -2.48 -2.52
C PRO A 154 20.58 -3.95 -2.07
N TYR A 155 20.04 -4.21 -0.89
CA TYR A 155 19.82 -5.57 -0.43
C TYR A 155 18.66 -6.20 -1.20
N THR A 156 18.81 -7.46 -1.61
CA THR A 156 17.79 -8.27 -2.29
C THR A 156 17.37 -9.49 -1.49
N VAL A 157 17.86 -9.61 -0.24
CA VAL A 157 17.51 -10.64 0.73
C VAL A 157 17.12 -9.95 2.03
N TYR A 158 16.00 -10.34 2.60
CA TYR A 158 15.40 -9.66 3.75
C TYR A 158 16.25 -9.71 5.02
N THR A 159 16.76 -10.89 5.39
CA THR A 159 17.50 -11.03 6.67
C THR A 159 18.68 -10.08 6.79
N PRO A 160 19.62 -9.98 5.82
CA PRO A 160 20.70 -9.01 5.89
C PRO A 160 20.21 -7.56 5.83
N TYR A 161 19.14 -7.26 5.10
CA TYR A 161 18.50 -5.95 5.10
C TYR A 161 17.99 -5.59 6.51
N LYS A 162 17.20 -6.46 7.13
CA LYS A 162 16.68 -6.28 8.49
C LYS A 162 17.81 -6.04 9.51
N ASN A 163 18.87 -6.84 9.44
CA ASN A 163 19.99 -6.70 10.37
C ASN A 163 20.68 -5.34 10.23
N LYS A 164 20.87 -4.85 8.99
CA LYS A 164 21.41 -3.51 8.74
C LYS A 164 20.45 -2.42 9.19
N TRP A 165 19.15 -2.60 8.95
CA TRP A 165 18.09 -1.69 9.39
C TRP A 165 18.11 -1.53 10.92
N LEU A 166 18.07 -2.64 11.67
CA LEU A 166 18.10 -2.63 13.13
C LEU A 166 19.36 -1.96 13.66
N HIS A 167 20.52 -2.27 13.10
CA HIS A 167 21.79 -1.64 13.49
C HIS A 167 21.77 -0.11 13.30
N LEU A 168 21.28 0.38 12.15
CA LEU A 168 21.17 1.82 11.91
C LEU A 168 20.12 2.47 12.81
N PHE A 169 19.04 1.75 13.10
CA PHE A 169 17.97 2.23 13.97
C PHE A 169 18.46 2.43 15.43
N GLU A 170 19.35 1.59 15.92
CA GLU A 170 19.99 1.76 17.23
C GLU A 170 20.92 2.98 17.27
N LEU A 171 21.53 3.34 16.14
CA LEU A 171 22.48 4.46 16.05
C LEU A 171 21.80 5.82 15.82
N LYS A 172 20.62 5.84 15.25
CA LYS A 172 19.91 7.06 14.89
C LYS A 172 18.56 7.11 15.63
N PRO A 173 18.36 8.04 16.57
CA PRO A 173 17.06 8.21 17.22
C PRO A 173 16.00 8.61 16.18
N LEU A 174 14.76 8.18 16.42
CA LEU A 174 13.61 8.62 15.61
C LEU A 174 13.32 10.10 15.86
N GLU A 175 13.28 10.86 14.79
CA GLU A 175 12.79 12.23 14.83
C GLU A 175 11.26 12.20 14.71
N ILE A 176 10.58 12.27 15.85
CA ILE A 176 9.11 12.36 15.93
C ILE A 176 8.77 13.82 16.21
N VAL A 177 7.90 14.38 15.37
CA VAL A 177 7.40 15.74 15.59
C VAL A 177 6.42 15.71 16.74
N ALA A 178 6.66 16.53 17.76
CA ALA A 178 5.73 16.69 18.87
C ALA A 178 4.44 17.41 18.39
N ASP A 179 3.31 17.11 19.03
CA ASP A 179 2.00 17.65 18.60
C ASP A 179 1.93 19.18 18.72
N ASP A 180 2.61 19.76 19.69
CA ASP A 180 2.72 21.20 19.92
C ASP A 180 3.71 21.90 18.97
N GLU A 181 4.55 21.15 18.24
CA GLU A 181 5.44 21.72 17.23
C GLU A 181 4.75 22.02 15.89
N THR A 182 3.52 21.53 15.69
CA THR A 182 2.76 21.80 14.48
C THR A 182 2.06 23.16 14.62
N ASP A 183 2.60 24.22 13.98
CA ASP A 183 2.03 25.56 14.02
C ASP A 183 0.76 25.65 13.16
N VAL A 184 -0.33 25.12 13.68
CA VAL A 184 -1.65 25.14 13.01
C VAL A 184 -2.17 26.55 12.73
N HIS A 185 -1.60 27.59 13.32
CA HIS A 185 -1.99 28.98 13.06
C HIS A 185 -1.46 29.51 11.73
N ASN A 186 -0.41 28.86 11.16
CA ASN A 186 0.18 29.27 9.88
C ASN A 186 -0.53 28.69 8.65
N PHE A 187 -1.69 28.05 8.81
CA PHE A 187 -2.54 27.75 7.66
C PHE A 187 -3.15 29.02 7.06
N HIS A 188 -3.22 29.06 5.73
CA HIS A 188 -3.90 30.11 5.01
C HIS A 188 -5.38 30.14 5.39
N LYS A 189 -5.87 31.35 5.79
CA LYS A 189 -7.28 31.54 6.19
C LYS A 189 -8.14 31.72 4.95
N PHE A 190 -8.98 30.76 4.62
CA PHE A 190 -9.90 30.81 3.49
C PHE A 190 -11.04 29.80 3.66
N ASN A 191 -12.06 29.94 2.82
CA ASN A 191 -13.16 29.00 2.73
C ASN A 191 -13.19 28.38 1.33
N ALA A 192 -13.29 27.06 1.27
CA ALA A 192 -13.57 26.31 0.07
C ALA A 192 -14.66 25.28 0.36
N VAL A 193 -15.45 24.96 -0.66
CA VAL A 193 -16.44 23.91 -0.57
C VAL A 193 -15.70 22.57 -0.58
N PHE A 194 -15.91 21.78 0.46
CA PHE A 194 -15.42 20.39 0.49
C PHE A 194 -16.36 19.56 -0.40
N PRO A 195 -15.87 18.88 -1.46
CA PRO A 195 -16.72 18.17 -2.40
C PRO A 195 -17.29 16.90 -1.77
N SER A 196 -18.54 16.57 -2.08
CA SER A 196 -19.09 15.24 -1.74
C SER A 196 -18.48 14.15 -2.60
N LEU A 197 -18.68 12.86 -2.21
CA LEU A 197 -18.26 11.72 -3.04
C LEU A 197 -18.84 11.78 -4.44
N GLU A 198 -20.12 12.15 -4.56
CA GLU A 198 -20.81 12.27 -5.84
C GLU A 198 -20.22 13.38 -6.71
N ALA A 199 -19.81 14.51 -6.10
CA ALA A 199 -19.18 15.63 -6.82
C ALA A 199 -17.81 15.24 -7.43
N ILE A 200 -17.12 14.25 -6.83
CA ILE A 200 -15.89 13.68 -7.37
C ILE A 200 -16.13 12.41 -8.20
N GLY A 201 -17.38 12.05 -8.48
CA GLY A 201 -17.77 10.94 -9.37
C GLY A 201 -17.89 9.57 -8.68
N PHE A 202 -17.89 9.51 -7.35
CA PHE A 202 -17.96 8.27 -6.58
C PHE A 202 -19.25 8.16 -5.76
N ALA A 203 -19.53 6.98 -5.27
CA ALA A 203 -20.57 6.70 -4.30
C ALA A 203 -19.97 6.06 -3.06
N LYS A 204 -20.65 6.18 -1.92
CA LYS A 204 -20.22 5.54 -0.68
C LYS A 204 -20.23 4.02 -0.84
N SER A 205 -19.15 3.37 -0.41
CA SER A 205 -19.03 1.92 -0.38
C SER A 205 -19.71 1.33 0.86
N ASP A 206 -20.22 0.10 0.73
CA ASP A 206 -20.67 -0.72 1.87
C ASP A 206 -19.49 -1.40 2.58
N GLN A 207 -18.36 -1.60 1.89
CA GLN A 207 -17.12 -2.07 2.50
C GLN A 207 -16.47 -0.94 3.29
N VAL A 208 -16.00 -1.24 4.50
CA VAL A 208 -15.46 -0.26 5.42
C VAL A 208 -14.06 -0.66 5.88
N VAL A 209 -13.12 0.29 5.80
CA VAL A 209 -11.82 0.14 6.45
C VAL A 209 -12.03 0.11 7.96
N GLN A 210 -11.65 -1.01 8.58
CA GLN A 210 -11.77 -1.19 10.03
C GLN A 210 -10.77 -0.31 10.78
N PRO A 211 -11.12 0.22 11.95
CA PRO A 211 -10.16 0.85 12.85
C PRO A 211 -9.01 -0.11 13.17
N TYR A 212 -7.80 0.40 13.23
CA TYR A 212 -6.67 -0.40 13.70
C TYR A 212 -6.70 -0.60 15.21
N ASN A 213 -6.19 -1.75 15.67
CA ASN A 213 -6.05 -2.07 17.08
C ASN A 213 -4.63 -2.57 17.38
N LEU A 214 -3.99 -1.97 18.37
CA LEU A 214 -2.65 -2.34 18.84
C LEU A 214 -2.63 -3.03 20.19
N ASP A 215 -3.78 -3.31 20.80
CA ASP A 215 -3.88 -3.89 22.16
C ASP A 215 -3.26 -5.29 22.24
N ASN A 216 -3.37 -6.07 21.15
CA ASN A 216 -2.87 -7.44 21.08
C ASN A 216 -1.46 -7.55 20.48
N VAL A 217 -0.72 -6.45 20.32
CA VAL A 217 0.62 -6.49 19.69
C VAL A 217 1.60 -7.34 20.51
N SER A 218 1.51 -7.37 21.86
CA SER A 218 2.35 -8.23 22.70
C SER A 218 2.25 -9.71 22.33
N GLU A 219 1.04 -10.18 21.99
CA GLU A 219 0.74 -11.58 21.65
C GLU A 219 0.77 -11.84 20.14
N TYR A 220 1.16 -10.87 19.33
CA TYR A 220 1.13 -10.98 17.87
C TYR A 220 1.91 -12.20 17.36
N HIS A 221 3.07 -12.51 17.92
CA HIS A 221 3.90 -13.65 17.52
C HIS A 221 3.22 -15.02 17.73
N ASN A 222 2.28 -15.11 18.68
CA ASN A 222 1.51 -16.32 18.96
C ASN A 222 0.28 -16.45 18.05
N ASN A 223 -0.36 -15.33 17.71
CA ASN A 223 -1.69 -15.32 17.09
C ASN A 223 -1.67 -15.01 15.60
N ARG A 224 -0.60 -14.41 15.08
CA ARG A 224 -0.49 -13.89 13.70
C ARG A 224 -0.76 -14.93 12.59
N ASP A 225 -0.64 -16.20 12.88
CA ASP A 225 -0.80 -17.26 11.87
C ASP A 225 -2.22 -17.85 11.83
N PHE A 226 -3.06 -17.53 12.80
CA PHE A 226 -4.39 -18.12 12.95
C PHE A 226 -5.49 -17.15 12.51
N PRO A 227 -6.11 -17.36 11.33
CA PRO A 227 -7.08 -16.40 10.79
C PRO A 227 -8.35 -16.25 11.62
N ALA A 228 -8.74 -17.28 12.39
CA ALA A 228 -9.88 -17.22 13.30
C ALA A 228 -9.60 -16.42 14.58
N ALA A 229 -8.33 -16.27 14.98
CA ALA A 229 -7.97 -15.74 16.29
C ALA A 229 -8.14 -14.23 16.45
N ASN A 230 -8.52 -13.48 15.40
CA ASN A 230 -8.58 -12.02 15.39
C ASN A 230 -7.31 -11.35 15.97
N GLY A 231 -6.15 -11.97 15.74
CA GLY A 231 -4.85 -11.59 16.31
C GLY A 231 -4.07 -10.58 15.50
N THR A 232 -4.68 -9.96 14.48
CA THR A 232 -4.09 -8.95 13.62
C THR A 232 -4.55 -7.55 13.99
N SER A 233 -3.80 -6.53 13.56
CA SER A 233 -4.02 -5.14 13.97
C SER A 233 -4.93 -4.33 13.04
N SER A 234 -5.34 -4.85 11.88
CA SER A 234 -6.03 -4.11 10.81
C SER A 234 -5.31 -2.81 10.37
N LEU A 235 -4.00 -2.76 10.56
CA LEU A 235 -3.19 -1.55 10.42
C LEU A 235 -2.84 -1.20 8.97
N SER A 236 -2.87 -2.17 8.07
CA SER A 236 -2.31 -2.04 6.72
C SER A 236 -2.94 -0.92 5.87
N PRO A 237 -4.27 -0.69 5.85
CA PRO A 237 -4.84 0.47 5.16
C PRO A 237 -4.40 1.81 5.77
N HIS A 238 -4.27 1.86 7.09
CA HIS A 238 -3.83 3.05 7.81
C HIS A 238 -2.39 3.43 7.49
N LEU A 239 -1.51 2.42 7.32
CA LEU A 239 -0.14 2.63 6.83
C LEU A 239 -0.11 2.99 5.34
N ARG A 240 -1.00 2.38 4.53
CA ARG A 240 -1.10 2.69 3.09
C ARG A 240 -1.46 4.14 2.84
N PHE A 241 -2.44 4.68 3.57
CA PHE A 241 -2.93 6.04 3.39
C PHE A 241 -2.33 7.04 4.37
N GLY A 242 -1.42 6.60 5.24
CA GLY A 242 -0.68 7.46 6.15
C GLY A 242 -1.55 8.16 7.21
N THR A 243 -2.67 7.54 7.60
CA THR A 243 -3.51 8.01 8.73
C THR A 243 -2.88 7.74 10.09
N ILE A 244 -1.78 7.00 10.12
CA ILE A 244 -0.90 6.81 11.26
C ILE A 244 0.54 7.05 10.86
N SER A 245 1.32 7.68 11.74
CA SER A 245 2.76 7.84 11.54
C SER A 245 3.50 6.52 11.76
N ILE A 246 4.33 6.12 10.77
CA ILE A 246 5.22 4.96 10.90
C ILE A 246 6.25 5.14 12.03
N ARG A 247 6.73 6.37 12.26
CA ARG A 247 7.70 6.67 13.32
C ARG A 247 7.09 6.45 14.71
N ARG A 248 5.88 7.02 14.95
CA ARG A 248 5.14 6.80 16.21
C ARG A 248 4.78 5.34 16.41
N LEU A 249 4.41 4.64 15.35
CA LEU A 249 4.11 3.21 15.42
C LEU A 249 5.36 2.40 15.80
N VAL A 250 6.48 2.60 15.12
CA VAL A 250 7.75 1.91 15.41
C VAL A 250 8.20 2.20 16.84
N GLU A 251 8.13 3.46 17.29
CA GLU A 251 8.44 3.82 18.67
C GLU A 251 7.59 3.06 19.68
N LYS A 252 6.29 2.94 19.41
CA LYS A 252 5.35 2.23 20.30
C LYS A 252 5.61 0.72 20.35
N VAL A 253 6.04 0.09 19.25
CA VAL A 253 6.11 -1.38 19.17
C VAL A 253 7.51 -1.97 19.26
N LYS A 254 8.57 -1.16 19.11
CA LYS A 254 9.98 -1.63 19.02
C LYS A 254 10.43 -2.48 20.21
N SER A 255 9.94 -2.18 21.42
CA SER A 255 10.26 -2.92 22.65
C SER A 255 9.15 -3.90 23.06
N VAL A 256 8.02 -3.92 22.34
CA VAL A 256 6.85 -4.74 22.70
C VAL A 256 6.89 -6.09 21.98
N ASN A 257 7.13 -6.08 20.67
CA ASN A 257 7.13 -7.30 19.86
C ASN A 257 8.05 -7.22 18.64
N ALA A 258 9.16 -7.94 18.69
CA ALA A 258 10.16 -7.95 17.62
C ALA A 258 9.64 -8.56 16.30
N VAL A 259 8.64 -9.46 16.37
CA VAL A 259 8.01 -10.04 15.18
C VAL A 259 7.13 -9.00 14.50
N PHE A 260 6.37 -8.23 15.26
CA PHE A 260 5.56 -7.13 14.72
C PHE A 260 6.45 -6.05 14.07
N LEU A 261 7.52 -5.63 14.74
CA LEU A 261 8.51 -4.73 14.15
C LEU A 261 9.09 -5.29 12.85
N SER A 262 9.35 -6.59 12.79
CA SER A 262 9.85 -7.26 11.58
C SER A 262 8.87 -7.13 10.40
N GLU A 263 7.56 -7.11 10.62
CA GLU A 263 6.57 -6.90 9.56
C GLU A 263 6.60 -5.47 9.00
N LEU A 264 6.85 -4.47 9.86
CA LEU A 264 7.04 -3.08 9.41
C LEU A 264 8.32 -2.94 8.59
N ILE A 265 9.38 -3.66 8.96
CA ILE A 265 10.64 -3.70 8.18
C ILE A 265 10.43 -4.42 6.84
N TRP A 266 9.60 -5.47 6.77
CA TRP A 266 9.21 -6.13 5.51
C TRP A 266 8.53 -5.16 4.53
N ARG A 267 7.61 -4.33 5.03
CA ARG A 267 6.95 -3.30 4.21
C ARG A 267 7.98 -2.35 3.59
N GLU A 268 8.91 -1.85 4.39
CA GLU A 268 9.96 -0.94 3.93
C GLU A 268 10.94 -1.64 2.96
N PHE A 269 11.29 -2.90 3.21
CA PHE A 269 12.09 -3.71 2.30
C PHE A 269 11.46 -3.82 0.91
N PHE A 270 10.16 -4.09 0.81
CA PHE A 270 9.49 -4.16 -0.49
C PHE A 270 9.40 -2.80 -1.17
N MET A 271 9.25 -1.70 -0.43
CA MET A 271 9.34 -0.35 -1.01
C MET A 271 10.72 -0.09 -1.63
N GLN A 272 11.79 -0.48 -0.97
CA GLN A 272 13.14 -0.36 -1.52
C GLN A 272 13.37 -1.27 -2.73
N ILE A 273 12.83 -2.49 -2.72
CA ILE A 273 12.90 -3.36 -3.90
C ILE A 273 12.20 -2.70 -5.11
N LEU A 274 11.00 -2.18 -4.91
CA LEU A 274 10.26 -1.50 -5.99
C LEU A 274 11.00 -0.27 -6.51
N PHE A 275 11.57 0.53 -5.61
CA PHE A 275 12.31 1.74 -5.99
C PHE A 275 13.55 1.43 -6.84
N HIS A 276 14.38 0.47 -6.40
CA HIS A 276 15.63 0.12 -7.08
C HIS A 276 15.44 -0.78 -8.30
N PHE A 277 14.32 -1.51 -8.39
CA PHE A 277 14.02 -2.45 -9.47
C PHE A 277 12.58 -2.25 -10.00
N PRO A 278 12.25 -1.07 -10.55
CA PRO A 278 10.87 -0.75 -10.96
C PRO A 278 10.31 -1.68 -12.04
N GLU A 279 11.17 -2.37 -12.81
CA GLU A 279 10.79 -3.36 -13.80
C GLU A 279 10.07 -4.59 -13.19
N VAL A 280 10.14 -4.82 -11.88
CA VAL A 280 9.44 -5.92 -11.20
C VAL A 280 7.92 -5.81 -11.32
N VAL A 281 7.39 -4.64 -11.62
CA VAL A 281 5.95 -4.43 -11.86
C VAL A 281 5.47 -5.26 -13.06
N THR A 282 6.30 -5.41 -14.08
CA THR A 282 5.92 -6.09 -15.33
C THR A 282 6.66 -7.40 -15.58
N HIS A 283 7.76 -7.65 -14.84
CA HIS A 283 8.62 -8.80 -15.03
C HIS A 283 8.95 -9.51 -13.71
N ASN A 284 9.39 -10.76 -13.81
CA ASN A 284 9.92 -11.46 -12.65
C ASN A 284 11.21 -10.78 -12.16
N PHE A 285 11.38 -10.63 -10.86
CA PHE A 285 12.64 -10.15 -10.28
C PHE A 285 13.83 -11.03 -10.70
N LYS A 286 13.66 -12.35 -10.62
CA LYS A 286 14.62 -13.32 -11.16
C LYS A 286 14.21 -13.65 -12.60
N ARG A 287 14.78 -12.94 -13.57
CA ARG A 287 14.45 -13.02 -15.02
C ARG A 287 14.45 -14.44 -15.60
N LYS A 288 15.24 -15.34 -15.04
CA LYS A 288 15.27 -16.75 -15.44
C LYS A 288 13.92 -17.47 -15.31
N TYR A 289 12.95 -16.89 -14.59
CA TYR A 289 11.59 -17.42 -14.47
C TYR A 289 10.63 -16.84 -15.52
N ASP A 290 11.09 -15.94 -16.39
CA ASP A 290 10.25 -15.41 -17.47
C ASP A 290 9.92 -16.49 -18.53
N GLY A 291 10.68 -17.58 -18.56
CA GLY A 291 10.42 -18.75 -19.42
C GLY A 291 9.33 -19.72 -18.91
N ILE A 292 8.67 -19.44 -17.79
CA ILE A 292 7.58 -20.30 -17.29
C ILE A 292 6.38 -20.21 -18.23
N GLU A 293 5.96 -21.37 -18.79
CA GLU A 293 4.73 -21.46 -19.59
C GLU A 293 3.51 -21.64 -18.69
N TRP A 294 2.88 -20.49 -18.37
CA TRP A 294 1.66 -20.46 -17.58
C TRP A 294 0.47 -21.02 -18.36
N ARG A 295 -0.36 -21.87 -17.74
CA ARG A 295 -1.60 -22.37 -18.38
C ARG A 295 -2.63 -21.29 -18.61
N ASN A 296 -2.72 -20.32 -17.70
CA ASN A 296 -3.62 -19.19 -17.73
C ASN A 296 -5.06 -19.54 -18.11
N ASN A 297 -5.59 -20.66 -17.60
CA ASN A 297 -6.94 -21.10 -17.93
C ASN A 297 -7.99 -20.14 -17.34
N PRO A 298 -8.83 -19.49 -18.16
CA PRO A 298 -9.78 -18.47 -17.67
C PRO A 298 -10.86 -19.04 -16.76
N ALA A 299 -11.30 -20.29 -17.00
CA ALA A 299 -12.33 -20.93 -16.18
C ALA A 299 -11.78 -21.28 -14.78
N ASP A 300 -10.54 -21.76 -14.72
CA ASP A 300 -9.86 -22.03 -13.45
C ASP A 300 -9.62 -20.73 -12.67
N PHE A 301 -9.20 -19.66 -13.35
CA PHE A 301 -9.02 -18.34 -12.75
C PHE A 301 -10.34 -17.81 -12.18
N LYS A 302 -11.42 -17.89 -12.94
CA LYS A 302 -12.75 -17.46 -12.49
C LYS A 302 -13.19 -18.23 -11.23
N ARG A 303 -13.03 -19.57 -11.21
CA ARG A 303 -13.35 -20.38 -10.02
C ARG A 303 -12.54 -19.97 -8.79
N TRP A 304 -11.26 -19.65 -8.97
CA TRP A 304 -10.40 -19.14 -7.90
C TRP A 304 -10.91 -17.76 -7.42
N CYS A 305 -11.18 -16.83 -8.31
CA CYS A 305 -11.74 -15.52 -7.96
C CYS A 305 -13.04 -15.63 -7.16
N GLU A 306 -13.91 -16.58 -7.52
CA GLU A 306 -15.21 -16.79 -6.87
C GLU A 306 -15.12 -17.59 -5.55
N GLY A 307 -13.94 -18.08 -5.15
CA GLY A 307 -13.80 -18.96 -3.98
C GLY A 307 -14.56 -20.27 -4.14
N LYS A 308 -14.37 -20.94 -5.28
CA LYS A 308 -15.02 -22.20 -5.68
C LYS A 308 -14.01 -23.25 -6.17
N THR A 309 -12.85 -23.31 -5.53
CA THR A 309 -11.77 -24.22 -5.92
C THR A 309 -11.95 -25.64 -5.36
N GLY A 310 -12.78 -25.81 -4.33
CA GLY A 310 -12.91 -27.03 -3.55
C GLY A 310 -11.81 -27.21 -2.52
N TYR A 311 -10.99 -26.20 -2.27
CA TYR A 311 -10.01 -26.15 -1.19
C TYR A 311 -10.46 -25.11 -0.13
N PRO A 312 -10.95 -25.57 1.03
CA PRO A 312 -11.68 -24.70 1.96
C PRO A 312 -10.94 -23.44 2.39
N LEU A 313 -9.64 -23.56 2.74
CA LEU A 313 -8.87 -22.39 3.17
C LEU A 313 -8.63 -21.36 2.04
N VAL A 314 -8.53 -21.84 0.79
CA VAL A 314 -8.42 -20.97 -0.40
C VAL A 314 -9.74 -20.28 -0.65
N ASP A 315 -10.85 -21.04 -0.63
CA ASP A 315 -12.18 -20.52 -0.94
C ASP A 315 -12.67 -19.54 0.15
N ALA A 316 -12.45 -19.86 1.42
CA ALA A 316 -12.74 -18.96 2.54
C ALA A 316 -12.00 -17.63 2.39
N GLY A 317 -10.70 -17.67 2.03
CA GLY A 317 -9.91 -16.47 1.82
C GLY A 317 -10.39 -15.62 0.65
N MET A 318 -10.74 -16.22 -0.48
CA MET A 318 -11.23 -15.48 -1.64
C MET A 318 -12.62 -14.87 -1.37
N ARG A 319 -13.47 -15.54 -0.61
CA ARG A 319 -14.78 -15.00 -0.20
C ARG A 319 -14.63 -13.87 0.81
N GLU A 320 -13.73 -14.00 1.81
CA GLU A 320 -13.39 -12.90 2.72
C GLU A 320 -12.93 -11.67 1.92
N LEU A 321 -12.01 -11.85 0.98
CA LEU A 321 -11.52 -10.76 0.13
C LEU A 321 -12.64 -10.07 -0.64
N ASN A 322 -13.50 -10.86 -1.29
CA ASN A 322 -14.57 -10.33 -2.12
C ASN A 322 -15.63 -9.57 -1.30
N GLU A 323 -15.92 -10.04 -0.09
CA GLU A 323 -16.95 -9.44 0.77
C GLU A 323 -16.42 -8.21 1.51
N THR A 324 -15.18 -8.26 1.99
CA THR A 324 -14.68 -7.27 2.96
C THR A 324 -13.56 -6.37 2.43
N GLY A 325 -12.91 -6.74 1.34
CA GLY A 325 -11.65 -6.11 0.90
C GLY A 325 -10.43 -6.47 1.76
N TYR A 326 -10.58 -7.43 2.68
CA TYR A 326 -9.50 -7.96 3.53
C TYR A 326 -9.25 -9.43 3.23
N MET A 327 -8.05 -9.87 3.54
CA MET A 327 -7.69 -11.27 3.66
C MET A 327 -6.54 -11.39 4.67
N HIS A 328 -6.66 -12.32 5.60
CA HIS A 328 -5.60 -12.61 6.57
C HIS A 328 -4.29 -13.02 5.88
N ASN A 329 -3.13 -12.53 6.34
CA ASN A 329 -1.84 -12.75 5.67
C ASN A 329 -1.51 -14.23 5.41
N ARG A 330 -1.76 -15.12 6.38
CA ARG A 330 -1.55 -16.57 6.20
C ARG A 330 -2.37 -17.11 5.04
N VAL A 331 -3.58 -16.63 4.88
CA VAL A 331 -4.50 -17.05 3.81
C VAL A 331 -4.05 -16.47 2.48
N ARG A 332 -3.60 -15.21 2.41
CA ARG A 332 -2.99 -14.62 1.18
C ARG A 332 -1.87 -15.51 0.64
N MET A 333 -0.99 -16.00 1.51
CA MET A 333 0.11 -16.88 1.10
C MET A 333 -0.39 -18.19 0.49
N VAL A 334 -1.44 -18.78 1.05
CA VAL A 334 -2.01 -20.05 0.57
C VAL A 334 -2.76 -19.86 -0.75
N THR A 335 -3.61 -18.83 -0.84
CA THR A 335 -4.40 -18.51 -2.05
C THR A 335 -3.51 -18.13 -3.23
N ALA A 336 -2.47 -17.32 -3.00
CA ALA A 336 -1.52 -16.94 -4.05
C ALA A 336 -0.66 -18.13 -4.51
N SER A 337 -0.15 -18.93 -3.57
CA SER A 337 0.58 -20.15 -3.92
C SER A 337 -0.29 -21.14 -4.68
N PHE A 338 -1.59 -21.27 -4.35
CA PHE A 338 -2.52 -22.12 -5.04
C PHE A 338 -2.71 -21.67 -6.50
N LEU A 339 -2.95 -20.38 -6.72
CA LEU A 339 -3.10 -19.83 -8.08
C LEU A 339 -1.86 -20.14 -8.94
N CYS A 340 -0.68 -19.76 -8.45
CA CYS A 340 0.56 -19.88 -9.23
C CYS A 340 1.00 -21.33 -9.44
N LYS A 341 0.83 -22.20 -8.43
CA LYS A 341 1.45 -23.52 -8.41
C LYS A 341 0.48 -24.67 -8.67
N HIS A 342 -0.76 -24.60 -8.15
CA HIS A 342 -1.77 -25.60 -8.44
C HIS A 342 -2.46 -25.36 -9.77
N LEU A 343 -2.80 -24.12 -10.06
CA LEU A 343 -3.50 -23.79 -11.31
C LEU A 343 -2.55 -23.43 -12.46
N LEU A 344 -1.28 -23.12 -12.18
CA LEU A 344 -0.30 -22.60 -13.13
C LEU A 344 -0.84 -21.36 -13.87
N ILE A 345 -1.35 -20.43 -13.09
CA ILE A 345 -1.80 -19.13 -13.58
C ILE A 345 -0.76 -18.06 -13.20
N ASP A 346 -0.44 -17.19 -14.15
CA ASP A 346 0.56 -16.13 -13.97
C ASP A 346 0.20 -15.29 -12.74
N TRP A 347 1.18 -15.08 -11.88
CA TRP A 347 1.04 -14.30 -10.66
C TRP A 347 0.51 -12.88 -10.92
N LYS A 348 0.79 -12.31 -12.09
CA LYS A 348 0.31 -10.97 -12.48
C LYS A 348 -1.22 -10.89 -12.52
N LEU A 349 -1.90 -11.96 -12.94
CA LEU A 349 -3.37 -11.99 -12.93
C LEU A 349 -3.93 -12.00 -11.51
N GLY A 350 -3.30 -12.73 -10.60
CA GLY A 350 -3.67 -12.74 -9.19
C GLY A 350 -3.33 -11.43 -8.49
N GLU A 351 -2.17 -10.86 -8.79
CA GLU A 351 -1.72 -9.54 -8.31
C GLU A 351 -2.73 -8.45 -8.70
N ALA A 352 -3.14 -8.41 -9.95
CA ALA A 352 -4.12 -7.45 -10.44
C ALA A 352 -5.50 -7.63 -9.77
N TYR A 353 -5.93 -8.87 -9.55
CA TYR A 353 -7.18 -9.13 -8.82
C TYR A 353 -7.11 -8.64 -7.36
N PHE A 354 -5.99 -8.89 -6.69
CA PHE A 354 -5.77 -8.37 -5.33
C PHE A 354 -5.67 -6.84 -5.31
N ALA A 355 -5.05 -6.23 -6.32
CA ALA A 355 -4.98 -4.78 -6.46
C ALA A 355 -6.39 -4.14 -6.60
N GLU A 356 -7.32 -4.82 -7.28
CA GLU A 356 -8.70 -4.39 -7.41
C GLU A 356 -9.47 -4.48 -6.07
N LYS A 357 -9.29 -5.58 -5.32
CA LYS A 357 -10.13 -5.92 -4.17
C LYS A 357 -9.61 -5.41 -2.83
N LEU A 358 -8.29 -5.38 -2.62
CA LEU A 358 -7.71 -5.10 -1.31
C LEU A 358 -7.85 -3.62 -0.90
N LEU A 359 -8.36 -3.39 0.30
CA LEU A 359 -8.41 -2.06 0.93
C LEU A 359 -7.02 -1.53 1.31
N ASP A 360 -6.08 -2.43 1.54
CA ASP A 360 -4.69 -2.12 1.89
C ASP A 360 -3.72 -2.25 0.71
N TYR A 361 -4.24 -2.24 -0.53
CA TYR A 361 -3.38 -2.38 -1.70
C TYR A 361 -2.23 -1.36 -1.70
N GLU A 362 -1.03 -1.87 -1.71
CA GLU A 362 0.22 -1.13 -1.89
C GLU A 362 1.08 -1.88 -2.90
N LEU A 363 1.45 -1.23 -3.99
CA LEU A 363 2.10 -1.87 -5.13
C LEU A 363 3.36 -2.65 -4.73
N SER A 364 4.21 -2.07 -3.89
CA SER A 364 5.47 -2.69 -3.45
C SER A 364 5.23 -4.00 -2.68
N SER A 365 4.33 -3.96 -1.72
CA SER A 365 4.00 -5.12 -0.88
C SER A 365 3.22 -6.18 -1.66
N ASN A 366 2.26 -5.78 -2.49
CA ASN A 366 1.46 -6.70 -3.28
C ASN A 366 2.34 -7.44 -4.31
N ASN A 367 3.07 -6.71 -5.14
CA ASN A 367 3.98 -7.26 -6.14
C ASN A 367 5.04 -8.17 -5.50
N GLY A 368 5.72 -7.70 -4.45
CA GLY A 368 6.77 -8.46 -3.78
C GLY A 368 6.26 -9.78 -3.19
N ASN A 369 5.10 -9.78 -2.54
CA ASN A 369 4.51 -10.98 -1.94
C ASN A 369 3.93 -11.94 -3.00
N TRP A 370 3.36 -11.45 -4.09
CA TRP A 370 2.93 -12.30 -5.21
C TRP A 370 4.12 -13.02 -5.85
N GLN A 371 5.21 -12.32 -6.11
CA GLN A 371 6.44 -12.93 -6.62
C GLN A 371 7.10 -13.87 -5.60
N TRP A 372 6.97 -13.57 -4.29
CA TRP A 372 7.40 -14.49 -3.25
C TRP A 372 6.62 -15.81 -3.32
N ALA A 373 5.29 -15.77 -3.44
CA ALA A 373 4.42 -16.93 -3.53
C ALA A 373 4.66 -17.75 -4.81
N ALA A 374 4.87 -17.07 -5.93
CA ALA A 374 5.23 -17.68 -7.21
C ALA A 374 6.63 -18.33 -7.18
N GLY A 375 7.55 -17.82 -6.35
CA GLY A 375 8.94 -18.27 -6.29
C GLY A 375 9.89 -17.50 -7.21
N THR A 376 9.42 -16.40 -7.80
CA THR A 376 10.14 -15.61 -8.82
C THR A 376 10.77 -14.33 -8.27
N GLY A 377 10.43 -13.96 -7.04
CA GLY A 377 10.82 -12.70 -6.38
C GLY A 377 12.25 -12.68 -5.84
N CYS A 378 12.64 -11.54 -5.26
CA CYS A 378 13.99 -11.29 -4.73
C CYS A 378 14.38 -12.26 -3.61
N ASP A 379 13.58 -12.38 -2.57
CA ASP A 379 13.77 -13.32 -1.44
C ASP A 379 12.65 -14.37 -1.42
N ALA A 380 12.31 -14.88 -2.60
CA ALA A 380 11.18 -15.76 -2.78
C ALA A 380 11.40 -17.15 -2.18
N ALA A 381 10.29 -17.76 -1.75
CA ALA A 381 10.29 -19.18 -1.43
C ALA A 381 10.80 -20.01 -2.63
N PRO A 382 11.61 -21.05 -2.41
CA PRO A 382 12.04 -21.91 -3.50
C PRO A 382 10.85 -22.43 -4.32
N TYR A 383 10.95 -22.46 -5.63
CA TYR A 383 9.84 -22.85 -6.51
C TYR A 383 9.26 -24.24 -6.20
N PHE A 384 10.12 -25.16 -5.75
CA PHE A 384 9.72 -26.52 -5.36
C PHE A 384 8.93 -26.57 -4.04
N ARG A 385 8.84 -25.47 -3.30
CA ARG A 385 8.00 -25.36 -2.09
C ARG A 385 6.56 -25.07 -2.50
N VAL A 386 5.81 -26.12 -2.77
CA VAL A 386 4.37 -26.07 -3.07
C VAL A 386 3.60 -26.35 -1.79
N PHE A 387 2.81 -25.37 -1.32
CA PHE A 387 1.96 -25.58 -0.15
C PHE A 387 0.89 -26.62 -0.45
N ASN A 388 0.64 -27.52 0.50
CA ASN A 388 -0.54 -28.39 0.46
C ASN A 388 -1.69 -27.67 1.18
N PRO A 389 -2.76 -27.22 0.47
CA PRO A 389 -3.81 -26.43 1.09
C PRO A 389 -4.54 -27.15 2.22
N THR A 390 -4.71 -28.48 2.11
CA THR A 390 -5.33 -29.30 3.15
C THR A 390 -4.47 -29.36 4.41
N LEU A 391 -3.14 -29.45 4.28
CA LEU A 391 -2.24 -29.42 5.44
C LEU A 391 -2.18 -28.02 6.06
N GLN A 392 -2.28 -26.96 5.22
CA GLN A 392 -2.37 -25.57 5.73
C GLN A 392 -3.65 -25.37 6.52
N LEU A 393 -4.79 -25.84 6.02
CA LEU A 393 -6.08 -25.82 6.74
C LEU A 393 -5.96 -26.51 8.11
N LYS A 394 -5.50 -27.77 8.14
CA LYS A 394 -5.32 -28.54 9.39
C LYS A 394 -4.41 -27.85 10.41
N LYS A 395 -3.44 -27.08 9.94
CA LYS A 395 -2.48 -26.39 10.80
C LYS A 395 -3.01 -25.06 11.35
N PHE A 396 -3.71 -24.27 10.54
CA PHE A 396 -4.01 -22.88 10.85
C PHE A 396 -5.49 -22.59 11.09
N ASP A 397 -6.37 -23.55 10.76
CA ASP A 397 -7.82 -23.49 11.02
C ASP A 397 -8.35 -24.89 11.36
N LYS A 398 -7.72 -25.52 12.37
CA LYS A 398 -8.00 -26.92 12.78
C LYS A 398 -9.44 -27.17 13.20
N ASP A 399 -10.06 -26.16 13.81
CA ASP A 399 -11.44 -26.20 14.33
C ASP A 399 -12.46 -25.70 13.28
N LEU A 400 -11.97 -25.32 12.09
CA LEU A 400 -12.74 -24.86 10.93
C LEU A 400 -13.59 -23.59 11.20
N GLU A 401 -13.21 -22.78 12.19
CA GLU A 401 -13.94 -21.56 12.56
C GLU A 401 -13.88 -20.53 11.45
N TYR A 402 -12.68 -20.25 10.91
CA TYR A 402 -12.51 -19.35 9.79
C TYR A 402 -13.20 -19.88 8.52
N THR A 403 -13.03 -21.17 8.24
CA THR A 403 -13.66 -21.83 7.10
C THR A 403 -15.19 -21.71 7.14
N ARG A 404 -15.83 -22.08 8.26
CA ARG A 404 -17.30 -22.00 8.41
C ARG A 404 -17.82 -20.57 8.36
N LYS A 405 -17.05 -19.61 8.84
CA LYS A 405 -17.43 -18.20 8.77
C LYS A 405 -17.62 -17.75 7.32
N TRP A 406 -16.72 -18.14 6.42
CA TRP A 406 -16.70 -17.66 5.03
C TRP A 406 -17.29 -18.63 4.01
N ILE A 407 -17.57 -19.88 4.44
CA ILE A 407 -18.23 -20.91 3.62
C ILE A 407 -19.42 -21.46 4.43
N PRO A 408 -20.56 -20.77 4.45
CA PRO A 408 -21.72 -21.21 5.25
C PRO A 408 -22.25 -22.59 4.87
N GLU A 409 -22.05 -23.00 3.60
CA GLU A 409 -22.46 -24.32 3.11
C GLU A 409 -21.43 -25.43 3.36
N PHE A 410 -20.34 -25.16 4.07
CA PHE A 410 -19.23 -26.10 4.23
C PHE A 410 -19.65 -27.49 4.74
N ASP A 411 -20.53 -27.55 5.72
CA ASP A 411 -20.99 -28.80 6.33
C ASP A 411 -22.18 -29.47 5.55
N PHE A 412 -22.69 -28.83 4.45
CA PHE A 412 -23.92 -29.26 3.78
C PHE A 412 -23.79 -29.55 2.27
N GLY A 413 -22.58 -29.75 1.77
CA GLY A 413 -22.39 -30.04 0.35
C GLY A 413 -21.33 -29.19 -0.32
N TYR A 414 -20.21 -28.98 0.38
CA TYR A 414 -19.05 -28.31 -0.17
C TYR A 414 -18.47 -29.06 -1.37
N SER A 415 -18.02 -28.33 -2.39
CA SER A 415 -17.60 -28.91 -3.67
C SER A 415 -16.25 -29.66 -3.57
N GLU A 416 -16.11 -30.67 -4.42
CA GLU A 416 -14.86 -31.41 -4.57
C GLU A 416 -13.73 -30.51 -5.12
N PRO A 417 -12.46 -30.83 -4.78
CA PRO A 417 -11.31 -30.12 -5.28
C PRO A 417 -11.22 -30.10 -6.81
N MET A 418 -11.04 -28.90 -7.40
CA MET A 418 -10.94 -28.73 -8.86
C MET A 418 -9.70 -29.34 -9.49
N VAL A 419 -8.69 -29.68 -8.68
CA VAL A 419 -7.45 -30.33 -9.09
C VAL A 419 -6.88 -31.14 -7.92
N ASP A 420 -6.37 -32.32 -8.19
CA ASP A 420 -5.66 -33.12 -7.18
C ASP A 420 -4.32 -32.46 -6.81
N HIS A 421 -3.99 -32.44 -5.53
CA HIS A 421 -2.76 -31.80 -5.04
C HIS A 421 -1.48 -32.48 -5.56
N ALA A 422 -1.43 -33.81 -5.57
CA ALA A 422 -0.22 -34.55 -5.97
C ALA A 422 0.05 -34.31 -7.47
N PHE A 423 -0.98 -34.43 -8.29
CA PHE A 423 -0.92 -34.15 -9.73
C PHE A 423 -0.49 -32.69 -9.98
N ALA A 424 -1.12 -31.74 -9.32
CA ALA A 424 -0.81 -30.31 -9.49
C ALA A 424 0.64 -29.99 -9.09
N ARG A 425 1.12 -30.56 -7.98
CA ARG A 425 2.50 -30.41 -7.51
C ARG A 425 3.49 -30.96 -8.53
N GLU A 426 3.29 -32.15 -9.03
CA GLU A 426 4.18 -32.79 -10.04
C GLU A 426 4.22 -31.91 -11.31
N ARG A 427 3.07 -31.50 -11.82
CA ARG A 427 2.94 -30.63 -12.97
C ARG A 427 3.67 -29.30 -12.76
N CYS A 428 3.50 -28.66 -11.60
CA CYS A 428 4.19 -27.43 -11.26
C CYS A 428 5.71 -27.61 -11.31
N LEU A 429 6.25 -28.63 -10.67
CA LEU A 429 7.69 -28.86 -10.62
C LEU A 429 8.28 -29.08 -12.02
N ARG A 430 7.57 -29.82 -12.87
CA ARG A 430 7.96 -30.06 -14.27
C ARG A 430 7.99 -28.75 -15.05
N VAL A 431 6.90 -27.98 -15.08
CA VAL A 431 6.78 -26.74 -15.84
C VAL A 431 7.80 -25.69 -15.41
N TYR A 432 8.04 -25.55 -14.11
CA TYR A 432 9.07 -24.62 -13.61
C TYR A 432 10.48 -25.07 -14.02
N LYS A 433 10.77 -26.38 -14.00
CA LYS A 433 12.06 -26.91 -14.43
C LYS A 433 12.28 -26.70 -15.93
N GLU A 434 11.27 -26.93 -16.74
CA GLU A 434 11.29 -26.71 -18.19
C GLU A 434 11.48 -25.21 -18.50
N GLY A 435 10.72 -24.32 -17.86
CA GLY A 435 10.87 -22.88 -18.02
C GLY A 435 12.24 -22.32 -17.61
N LEU A 436 12.86 -22.91 -16.58
CA LEU A 436 14.24 -22.55 -16.17
C LEU A 436 15.30 -23.07 -17.15
N ALA A 437 15.03 -24.12 -17.92
CA ALA A 437 15.94 -24.68 -18.89
C ALA A 437 15.87 -23.97 -20.26
N SER A 438 14.79 -23.22 -20.52
CA SER A 438 14.56 -22.50 -21.78
C SER A 438 15.18 -21.09 -21.80
N MET A 439 15.66 -20.60 -20.66
CA MET A 439 16.32 -19.28 -20.50
C MET A 439 17.83 -19.43 -20.32
#